data_d61ab261660bcf91005ff69049834b4c
#
_entry.id   d61ab261660bcf91005ff69049834b4c
#
_cell.length_a   1.000
_cell.length_b   1.000
_cell.length_c   1.000
_cell.angle_alpha   90.00
_cell.angle_beta   90.00
_cell.angle_gamma   90.00
#
_symmetry.space_group_name_H-M   'P 1'
#
loop_
_entity.id
_entity.type
_entity.pdbx_description
1 polymer ?
#
loop_
_entity_poly.entity_id
_entity_poly.type
_entity_poly.pdbx_seq_one_letter_code
_entity_poly.pdbx_strand_id
1 'polypeptide(L)'
;MGIYLGVSEIKKAFLSGTPLKQICLGAIPLLATGPELVCVEAVTPLSPERFGLAAAAAGSCALFGGGLSNSGVVAAVDAYDASLTRTVPTPLSVARHFLTAAAVGEYVLFGGGATSSAIVDAYDASLTRTTPTALGVGRRLLAAARIGNYALFGGGHSGSDSAAVDAYDGSLTRITPAALSEGRYALAAATVGNYALFGGGLAGSAAASTVDAYDESLTRTSPAALSVGRYSFTAVSVENYALFGGGNAYGPKSAAVDAYDASLTRSTLTPLSRARNNLASAAVGNFALFGGGETSAAVDAYDEALTRTVPAPLSAARFDLAAATVGDYALFGGGRGGPYSAAVDAYTIN
;
A
#
# COMPACT_ATOMS: atom_id res chain seq x y z
N MET A 1 -17.82 -41.68 -15.87
CA MET A 1 -17.49 -41.33 -17.26
C MET A 1 -16.37 -40.29 -17.20
N GLY A 2 -15.17 -40.64 -17.63
CA GLY A 2 -14.03 -39.69 -17.61
C GLY A 2 -14.11 -38.81 -18.85
N ILE A 3 -14.01 -37.47 -18.65
CA ILE A 3 -13.88 -36.50 -19.75
C ILE A 3 -12.39 -36.26 -19.93
N TYR A 4 -11.85 -36.51 -21.11
CA TYR A 4 -10.47 -36.22 -21.49
C TYR A 4 -10.46 -35.00 -22.41
N LEU A 5 -9.88 -33.92 -22.00
CA LEU A 5 -9.71 -32.70 -22.78
C LEU A 5 -8.21 -32.36 -22.88
N GLY A 6 -7.78 -31.81 -24.01
CA GLY A 6 -6.39 -31.38 -24.22
C GLY A 6 -5.98 -30.28 -23.23
N VAL A 7 -4.75 -30.35 -22.72
CA VAL A 7 -4.25 -29.58 -21.56
C VAL A 7 -4.21 -28.05 -21.77
N SER A 8 -4.43 -27.54 -22.98
CA SER A 8 -4.19 -26.12 -23.30
C SER A 8 -5.42 -25.19 -23.21
N GLU A 9 -6.62 -25.70 -22.92
CA GLU A 9 -7.85 -24.89 -23.07
C GLU A 9 -8.83 -24.89 -21.88
N ILE A 10 -8.54 -25.57 -20.76
CA ILE A 10 -9.49 -25.61 -19.63
C ILE A 10 -9.23 -24.44 -18.69
N LYS A 11 -9.92 -23.31 -18.88
CA LYS A 11 -9.96 -22.20 -17.91
C LYS A 11 -11.10 -22.33 -16.89
N LYS A 12 -12.21 -22.95 -17.27
CA LYS A 12 -13.34 -23.32 -16.39
C LYS A 12 -14.03 -24.58 -16.92
N ALA A 13 -14.43 -25.47 -16.04
CA ALA A 13 -15.17 -26.68 -16.40
C ALA A 13 -16.46 -26.81 -15.59
N PHE A 14 -17.53 -27.24 -16.24
CA PHE A 14 -18.85 -27.43 -15.65
C PHE A 14 -19.39 -28.81 -15.99
N LEU A 15 -20.11 -29.41 -15.08
CA LEU A 15 -20.94 -30.57 -15.32
C LEU A 15 -22.37 -30.20 -14.95
N SER A 16 -23.28 -30.25 -15.93
CA SER A 16 -24.70 -29.88 -15.75
C SER A 16 -24.91 -28.47 -15.16
N GLY A 17 -24.09 -27.50 -15.59
CA GLY A 17 -24.17 -26.10 -15.12
C GLY A 17 -23.53 -25.82 -13.76
N THR A 18 -23.03 -26.84 -13.07
CA THR A 18 -22.31 -26.66 -11.79
C THR A 18 -20.80 -26.63 -12.01
N PRO A 19 -20.06 -25.67 -11.45
CA PRO A 19 -18.60 -25.65 -11.52
C PRO A 19 -18.00 -26.93 -10.93
N LEU A 20 -17.07 -27.54 -11.64
CA LEU A 20 -16.31 -28.68 -11.10
C LEU A 20 -15.23 -28.16 -10.16
N LYS A 21 -15.21 -28.66 -8.93
CA LYS A 21 -14.19 -28.31 -7.93
C LYS A 21 -12.81 -28.85 -8.26
N GLN A 22 -12.74 -29.89 -9.10
CA GLN A 22 -11.48 -30.52 -9.48
C GLN A 22 -11.61 -31.28 -10.78
N ILE A 23 -10.61 -31.15 -11.67
CA ILE A 23 -10.42 -32.00 -12.85
C ILE A 23 -9.04 -32.64 -12.71
N CYS A 24 -8.96 -33.94 -12.94
CA CYS A 24 -7.69 -34.68 -12.88
C CYS A 24 -7.38 -35.33 -14.24
N LEU A 25 -6.09 -35.29 -14.63
CA LEU A 25 -5.56 -36.16 -15.69
C LEU A 25 -4.76 -37.27 -14.99
N GLY A 26 -5.35 -38.45 -14.89
CA GLY A 26 -4.81 -39.51 -14.03
C GLY A 26 -4.91 -39.11 -12.54
N ALA A 27 -3.80 -39.14 -11.81
CA ALA A 27 -3.73 -38.75 -10.41
C ALA A 27 -3.34 -37.26 -10.20
N ILE A 28 -3.17 -36.47 -11.28
CA ILE A 28 -2.74 -35.07 -11.19
C ILE A 28 -3.96 -34.16 -11.23
N PRO A 29 -4.19 -33.32 -10.21
CA PRO A 29 -5.23 -32.32 -10.25
C PRO A 29 -4.97 -31.29 -11.36
N LEU A 30 -5.97 -31.03 -12.21
CA LEU A 30 -5.90 -30.05 -13.30
C LEU A 30 -6.49 -28.68 -12.92
N LEU A 31 -7.26 -28.62 -11.83
CA LEU A 31 -7.74 -27.37 -11.26
C LEU A 31 -7.06 -27.14 -9.92
N ALA A 32 -6.56 -25.96 -9.72
CA ALA A 32 -6.06 -25.53 -8.42
C ALA A 32 -7.23 -25.56 -7.41
N THR A 33 -7.00 -26.17 -6.26
CA THR A 33 -7.99 -26.29 -5.17
C THR A 33 -7.83 -25.16 -4.12
N GLY A 34 -6.87 -24.25 -4.33
CA GLY A 34 -6.59 -23.13 -3.43
C GLY A 34 -7.29 -21.83 -3.86
N PRO A 35 -7.32 -20.84 -2.98
CA PRO A 35 -7.85 -19.52 -3.28
C PRO A 35 -7.07 -18.88 -4.43
N GLU A 36 -7.78 -18.36 -5.44
CA GLU A 36 -7.19 -17.71 -6.62
C GLU A 36 -7.45 -16.20 -6.58
N LEU A 37 -6.41 -15.41 -6.81
CA LEU A 37 -6.54 -13.96 -6.96
C LEU A 37 -7.10 -13.61 -8.33
N VAL A 38 -8.21 -12.88 -8.32
CA VAL A 38 -8.94 -12.45 -9.54
C VAL A 38 -8.95 -10.93 -9.60
N CYS A 39 -8.64 -10.38 -10.78
CA CYS A 39 -8.83 -8.96 -11.08
C CYS A 39 -10.30 -8.72 -11.42
N VAL A 40 -10.94 -7.76 -10.76
CA VAL A 40 -12.32 -7.34 -11.01
C VAL A 40 -12.35 -6.35 -12.15
N GLU A 41 -13.18 -6.62 -13.15
CA GLU A 41 -13.35 -5.72 -14.28
C GLU A 41 -14.27 -4.53 -13.94
N ALA A 42 -13.99 -3.37 -14.55
CA ALA A 42 -14.86 -2.19 -14.58
C ALA A 42 -15.15 -1.53 -13.22
N VAL A 43 -14.14 -1.31 -12.38
CA VAL A 43 -14.26 -0.43 -11.21
C VAL A 43 -14.39 1.04 -11.66
N THR A 44 -15.33 1.79 -11.08
CA THR A 44 -15.51 3.21 -11.38
C THR A 44 -14.20 3.98 -11.17
N PRO A 45 -13.71 4.74 -12.17
CA PRO A 45 -12.43 5.46 -12.04
C PRO A 45 -12.44 6.57 -10.98
N LEU A 46 -11.26 7.02 -10.55
CA LEU A 46 -11.08 8.23 -9.75
C LEU A 46 -11.51 9.49 -10.54
N SER A 47 -11.77 10.57 -9.84
CA SER A 47 -12.07 11.87 -10.46
C SER A 47 -11.39 13.01 -9.69
N PRO A 48 -10.47 13.75 -10.34
CA PRO A 48 -9.88 13.55 -11.67
C PRO A 48 -8.78 12.48 -11.71
N GLU A 49 -8.24 12.21 -12.92
CA GLU A 49 -7.00 11.46 -13.08
C GLU A 49 -5.85 12.14 -12.33
N ARG A 50 -5.01 11.38 -11.61
CA ARG A 50 -3.95 11.95 -10.76
C ARG A 50 -2.93 10.93 -10.27
N PHE A 51 -1.73 11.42 -9.94
CA PHE A 51 -0.66 10.64 -9.34
C PHE A 51 -0.15 11.29 -8.05
N GLY A 52 0.68 10.59 -7.29
CA GLY A 52 1.23 11.10 -6.03
C GLY A 52 0.14 11.37 -4.97
N LEU A 53 -0.97 10.66 -5.06
CA LEU A 53 -2.06 10.61 -4.10
C LEU A 53 -1.71 9.63 -2.98
N ALA A 54 -2.48 9.65 -1.90
CA ALA A 54 -2.40 8.68 -0.81
C ALA A 54 -3.72 7.91 -0.69
N ALA A 55 -3.66 6.70 -0.12
CA ALA A 55 -4.86 5.94 0.21
C ALA A 55 -4.72 5.22 1.54
N ALA A 56 -5.83 5.11 2.24
CA ALA A 56 -6.01 4.27 3.42
C ALA A 56 -7.48 3.89 3.57
N ALA A 57 -7.77 2.90 4.40
CA ALA A 57 -9.13 2.47 4.67
C ALA A 57 -9.41 2.44 6.17
N ALA A 58 -10.62 2.87 6.55
CA ALA A 58 -11.17 2.72 7.88
C ALA A 58 -12.67 2.43 7.77
N GLY A 59 -13.19 1.64 8.70
CA GLY A 59 -14.59 1.22 8.66
C GLY A 59 -14.91 0.49 7.36
N SER A 60 -15.91 0.97 6.62
CA SER A 60 -16.42 0.35 5.40
C SER A 60 -15.90 0.97 4.11
N CYS A 61 -14.96 1.94 4.16
CA CYS A 61 -14.51 2.69 2.99
C CYS A 61 -12.98 2.76 2.85
N ALA A 62 -12.51 2.63 1.60
CA ALA A 62 -11.15 3.00 1.19
C ALA A 62 -11.20 4.40 0.56
N LEU A 63 -10.37 5.32 1.04
CA LEU A 63 -10.28 6.69 0.57
C LEU A 63 -8.98 6.92 -0.19
N PHE A 64 -9.10 7.60 -1.36
CA PHE A 64 -7.99 8.05 -2.19
C PHE A 64 -7.98 9.56 -2.22
N GLY A 65 -6.96 10.21 -1.64
CA GLY A 65 -6.93 11.65 -1.41
C GLY A 65 -5.73 12.37 -1.98
N GLY A 66 -5.97 13.61 -2.46
CA GLY A 66 -4.95 14.50 -3.02
C GLY A 66 -4.39 14.02 -4.36
N GLY A 67 -3.22 14.52 -4.71
CA GLY A 67 -2.49 14.17 -5.93
C GLY A 67 -2.24 15.37 -6.85
N LEU A 68 -1.58 15.08 -7.97
CA LEU A 68 -1.33 16.02 -9.06
C LEU A 68 -2.05 15.53 -10.32
N SER A 69 -2.95 16.35 -10.86
CA SER A 69 -3.70 16.13 -12.10
C SER A 69 -3.16 16.99 -13.25
N ASN A 70 -3.69 16.82 -14.46
CA ASN A 70 -3.37 17.68 -15.59
C ASN A 70 -3.75 19.16 -15.34
N SER A 71 -4.72 19.44 -14.46
CA SER A 71 -5.12 20.79 -14.06
C SER A 71 -4.31 21.38 -12.88
N GLY A 72 -3.33 20.63 -12.35
CA GLY A 72 -2.51 21.02 -11.23
C GLY A 72 -2.74 20.16 -9.98
N VAL A 73 -2.23 20.62 -8.83
CA VAL A 73 -2.39 19.94 -7.55
C VAL A 73 -3.86 19.98 -7.12
N VAL A 74 -4.40 18.85 -6.70
CA VAL A 74 -5.82 18.71 -6.36
C VAL A 74 -6.05 18.34 -4.89
N ALA A 75 -7.21 18.73 -4.38
CA ALA A 75 -7.71 18.33 -3.06
C ALA A 75 -8.75 17.20 -3.15
N ALA A 76 -8.97 16.63 -4.33
CA ALA A 76 -10.00 15.62 -4.57
C ALA A 76 -9.84 14.41 -3.65
N VAL A 77 -10.96 13.88 -3.19
CA VAL A 77 -11.06 12.64 -2.43
C VAL A 77 -12.12 11.77 -3.09
N ASP A 78 -11.78 10.52 -3.38
CA ASP A 78 -12.72 9.48 -3.79
C ASP A 78 -12.76 8.40 -2.73
N ALA A 79 -13.94 7.93 -2.38
CA ALA A 79 -14.16 6.84 -1.43
C ALA A 79 -14.85 5.67 -2.15
N TYR A 80 -14.41 4.46 -1.85
CA TYR A 80 -15.00 3.21 -2.35
C TYR A 80 -15.45 2.37 -1.17
N ASP A 81 -16.69 1.89 -1.23
CA ASP A 81 -17.23 0.95 -0.25
C ASP A 81 -16.93 -0.52 -0.65
N ALA A 82 -17.33 -1.47 0.20
CA ALA A 82 -17.14 -2.90 -0.05
C ALA A 82 -17.94 -3.45 -1.26
N SER A 83 -18.85 -2.67 -1.85
CA SER A 83 -19.50 -2.99 -3.12
C SER A 83 -18.82 -2.35 -4.33
N LEU A 84 -17.66 -1.71 -4.13
CA LEU A 84 -16.91 -0.93 -5.12
C LEU A 84 -17.69 0.28 -5.65
N THR A 85 -18.70 0.74 -4.93
CA THR A 85 -19.42 1.97 -5.25
C THR A 85 -18.58 3.16 -4.86
N ARG A 86 -18.35 4.07 -5.84
CA ARG A 86 -17.59 5.31 -5.61
C ARG A 86 -18.49 6.43 -5.11
N THR A 87 -18.07 7.10 -4.05
CA THR A 87 -18.60 8.37 -3.57
C THR A 87 -17.50 9.44 -3.57
N VAL A 88 -17.92 10.72 -3.58
CA VAL A 88 -16.99 11.85 -3.57
C VAL A 88 -17.21 12.65 -2.30
N PRO A 89 -16.39 12.42 -1.25
CA PRO A 89 -16.47 13.20 0.00
C PRO A 89 -16.07 14.66 -0.18
N THR A 90 -16.25 15.46 0.88
CA THR A 90 -15.66 16.80 0.96
C THR A 90 -14.17 16.73 0.66
N PRO A 91 -13.62 17.58 -0.24
CA PRO A 91 -12.19 17.58 -0.57
C PRO A 91 -11.28 17.80 0.64
N LEU A 92 -9.99 17.49 0.55
CA LEU A 92 -8.97 17.89 1.53
C LEU A 92 -9.03 19.41 1.75
N SER A 93 -8.65 19.86 2.94
CA SER A 93 -8.67 21.31 3.28
C SER A 93 -7.74 22.14 2.38
N VAL A 94 -6.66 21.52 1.87
CA VAL A 94 -5.71 22.13 0.94
C VAL A 94 -5.28 21.09 -0.09
N ALA A 95 -5.19 21.51 -1.36
CA ALA A 95 -4.67 20.68 -2.44
C ALA A 95 -3.19 20.33 -2.21
N ARG A 96 -2.84 19.04 -2.27
CA ARG A 96 -1.48 18.56 -2.02
C ARG A 96 -1.24 17.17 -2.60
N HIS A 97 0.02 16.88 -2.96
CA HIS A 97 0.47 15.59 -3.49
C HIS A 97 1.71 15.10 -2.72
N PHE A 98 2.11 13.84 -2.89
CA PHE A 98 3.16 13.19 -2.10
C PHE A 98 2.93 13.28 -0.59
N LEU A 99 1.67 13.23 -0.21
CA LEU A 99 1.17 13.05 1.15
C LEU A 99 1.14 11.54 1.46
N THR A 100 0.86 11.20 2.71
CA THR A 100 0.59 9.81 3.09
C THR A 100 -0.71 9.70 3.86
N ALA A 101 -1.21 8.48 4.03
CA ALA A 101 -2.44 8.23 4.78
C ALA A 101 -2.30 7.02 5.70
N ALA A 102 -2.99 7.06 6.82
CA ALA A 102 -3.14 5.93 7.75
C ALA A 102 -4.51 5.97 8.42
N ALA A 103 -4.96 4.82 8.92
CA ALA A 103 -6.18 4.72 9.70
C ALA A 103 -5.88 4.73 11.21
N VAL A 104 -6.81 5.30 12.00
CA VAL A 104 -6.86 5.17 13.46
C VAL A 104 -8.31 5.17 13.93
N GLY A 105 -8.71 4.18 14.72
CA GLY A 105 -10.12 4.01 15.07
C GLY A 105 -10.99 3.95 13.81
N GLU A 106 -12.00 4.80 13.75
CA GLU A 106 -12.90 4.93 12.60
C GLU A 106 -12.45 6.01 11.59
N TYR A 107 -11.27 6.59 11.75
CA TYR A 107 -10.77 7.68 10.92
C TYR A 107 -9.73 7.22 9.91
N VAL A 108 -9.79 7.82 8.70
CA VAL A 108 -8.67 7.87 7.75
C VAL A 108 -8.04 9.26 7.83
N LEU A 109 -6.75 9.32 8.13
CA LEU A 109 -5.97 10.54 8.22
C LEU A 109 -5.08 10.70 7.00
N PHE A 110 -5.12 11.88 6.36
CA PHE A 110 -4.19 12.29 5.30
C PHE A 110 -3.24 13.34 5.86
N GLY A 111 -1.94 13.05 5.89
CA GLY A 111 -0.95 13.93 6.50
C GLY A 111 0.17 14.35 5.56
N GLY A 112 0.65 15.59 5.70
CA GLY A 112 1.79 16.11 4.95
C GLY A 112 1.50 16.43 3.49
N GLY A 113 2.52 16.40 2.67
CA GLY A 113 2.45 16.62 1.21
C GLY A 113 3.39 17.71 0.69
N ALA A 114 3.41 17.88 -0.63
CA ALA A 114 4.27 18.86 -1.32
C ALA A 114 4.02 20.29 -0.82
N THR A 115 5.04 21.14 -1.00
CA THR A 115 5.26 22.41 -0.31
C THR A 115 5.50 22.29 1.21
N SER A 116 5.91 21.08 1.66
CA SER A 116 6.18 20.77 3.07
C SER A 116 4.98 21.10 3.96
N SER A 117 3.81 20.59 3.59
CA SER A 117 2.59 20.78 4.36
C SER A 117 2.64 20.04 5.71
N ALA A 118 2.18 20.71 6.77
CA ALA A 118 1.95 20.10 8.08
C ALA A 118 0.49 19.69 8.30
N ILE A 119 -0.40 20.01 7.36
CA ILE A 119 -1.84 19.81 7.52
C ILE A 119 -2.17 18.32 7.60
N VAL A 120 -3.12 17.99 8.48
CA VAL A 120 -3.76 16.69 8.58
C VAL A 120 -5.25 16.87 8.38
N ASP A 121 -5.82 16.13 7.44
CA ASP A 121 -7.27 15.99 7.29
C ASP A 121 -7.68 14.59 7.76
N ALA A 122 -8.72 14.48 8.57
CA ALA A 122 -9.29 13.24 9.05
C ALA A 122 -10.72 13.08 8.55
N TYR A 123 -11.07 11.90 8.06
CA TYR A 123 -12.41 11.52 7.62
C TYR A 123 -12.93 10.41 8.51
N ASP A 124 -14.11 10.61 9.08
CA ASP A 124 -14.81 9.60 9.87
C ASP A 124 -15.57 8.59 8.98
N ALA A 125 -16.23 7.62 9.61
CA ALA A 125 -17.02 6.60 8.91
C ALA A 125 -18.21 7.18 8.09
N SER A 126 -18.65 8.39 8.39
CA SER A 126 -19.67 9.12 7.61
C SER A 126 -19.08 9.95 6.47
N LEU A 127 -17.77 9.86 6.25
CA LEU A 127 -16.98 10.64 5.30
C LEU A 127 -16.99 12.15 5.60
N THR A 128 -17.27 12.52 6.85
CA THR A 128 -17.21 13.91 7.32
C THR A 128 -15.75 14.26 7.61
N ARG A 129 -15.28 15.38 7.02
CA ARG A 129 -13.90 15.84 7.21
C ARG A 129 -13.77 16.73 8.44
N THR A 130 -12.73 16.46 9.24
CA THR A 130 -12.21 17.34 10.29
C THR A 130 -10.73 17.62 10.03
N THR A 131 -10.17 18.66 10.68
CA THR A 131 -8.77 19.02 10.55
C THR A 131 -8.15 19.02 11.94
N PRO A 132 -7.51 17.91 12.36
CA PRO A 132 -6.83 17.81 13.64
C PRO A 132 -5.63 18.75 13.77
N THR A 133 -5.00 18.76 14.94
CA THR A 133 -3.72 19.45 15.15
C THR A 133 -2.71 19.01 14.06
N ALA A 134 -2.04 19.97 13.43
CA ALA A 134 -1.08 19.71 12.35
C ALA A 134 0.13 18.89 12.83
N LEU A 135 0.86 18.26 11.91
CA LEU A 135 2.16 17.63 12.17
C LEU A 135 3.12 18.65 12.80
N GLY A 136 4.03 18.18 13.64
CA GLY A 136 5.03 19.04 14.27
C GLY A 136 5.93 19.79 13.28
N VAL A 137 6.18 19.19 12.12
CA VAL A 137 6.94 19.77 11.00
C VAL A 137 6.24 19.41 9.70
N GLY A 138 6.05 20.39 8.82
CA GLY A 138 5.51 20.15 7.47
C GLY A 138 6.51 19.40 6.60
N ARG A 139 6.07 18.31 5.97
CA ARG A 139 6.94 17.42 5.18
C ARG A 139 6.20 16.60 4.14
N ARG A 140 6.88 16.24 3.09
CA ARG A 140 6.41 15.38 1.99
C ARG A 140 7.18 14.06 1.95
N LEU A 141 6.69 13.05 1.19
CA LEU A 141 7.37 11.76 1.01
C LEU A 141 7.67 11.07 2.35
N LEU A 142 6.80 11.27 3.32
CA LEU A 142 6.79 10.60 4.61
C LEU A 142 6.03 9.28 4.47
N ALA A 143 6.22 8.38 5.42
CA ALA A 143 5.45 7.14 5.51
C ALA A 143 4.48 7.17 6.69
N ALA A 144 3.46 6.32 6.64
CA ALA A 144 2.54 6.16 7.75
C ALA A 144 2.17 4.70 7.98
N ALA A 145 1.95 4.34 9.23
CA ALA A 145 1.47 3.02 9.66
C ALA A 145 0.56 3.17 10.87
N ARG A 146 -0.32 2.18 11.08
CA ARG A 146 -1.14 2.09 12.29
C ARG A 146 -0.45 1.16 13.28
N ILE A 147 -0.53 1.46 14.60
CA ILE A 147 -0.21 0.53 15.67
C ILE A 147 -1.17 0.74 16.84
N GLY A 148 -1.82 -0.34 17.26
CA GLY A 148 -2.83 -0.26 18.32
C GLY A 148 -3.86 0.84 18.03
N ASN A 149 -3.98 1.81 18.93
CA ASN A 149 -4.86 2.97 18.80
C ASN A 149 -4.16 4.22 18.22
N TYR A 150 -3.08 4.06 17.47
CA TYR A 150 -2.34 5.17 16.90
C TYR A 150 -2.13 5.07 15.39
N ALA A 151 -2.25 6.20 14.67
CA ALA A 151 -1.71 6.41 13.34
C ALA A 151 -0.39 7.17 13.46
N LEU A 152 0.72 6.59 13.02
CA LEU A 152 2.06 7.19 13.04
C LEU A 152 2.43 7.73 11.66
N PHE A 153 3.00 8.96 11.64
CA PHE A 153 3.53 9.63 10.46
C PHE A 153 5.03 9.86 10.69
N GLY A 154 5.89 9.16 9.94
CA GLY A 154 7.33 9.17 10.18
C GLY A 154 8.16 9.58 8.98
N GLY A 155 9.28 10.26 9.23
CA GLY A 155 10.23 10.69 8.21
C GLY A 155 9.71 11.78 7.29
N GLY A 156 10.24 11.84 6.07
CA GLY A 156 9.86 12.81 5.05
C GLY A 156 10.92 13.87 4.79
N HIS A 157 10.60 14.84 3.92
CA HIS A 157 11.51 15.92 3.52
C HIS A 157 10.85 17.29 3.68
N SER A 158 11.57 18.23 4.31
CA SER A 158 11.13 19.60 4.61
C SER A 158 12.19 20.66 4.29
N GLY A 159 12.95 20.47 3.20
CA GLY A 159 14.18 21.20 2.90
C GLY A 159 15.42 20.45 3.39
N SER A 160 15.27 19.61 4.41
CA SER A 160 16.23 18.60 4.86
C SER A 160 15.48 17.31 5.18
N ASP A 161 16.22 16.20 5.31
CA ASP A 161 15.65 14.90 5.63
C ASP A 161 15.19 14.90 7.10
N SER A 162 13.96 14.46 7.32
CA SER A 162 13.31 14.52 8.62
C SER A 162 13.36 13.17 9.33
N ALA A 163 13.68 13.20 10.63
CA ALA A 163 13.50 12.06 11.52
C ALA A 163 12.22 12.18 12.37
N ALA A 164 11.45 13.26 12.20
CA ALA A 164 10.26 13.50 13.02
C ALA A 164 9.22 12.38 12.87
N VAL A 165 8.59 12.04 13.99
CA VAL A 165 7.44 11.14 14.06
C VAL A 165 6.32 11.86 14.81
N ASP A 166 5.14 11.88 14.23
CA ASP A 166 3.90 12.31 14.86
C ASP A 166 2.95 11.12 14.95
N ALA A 167 2.28 10.97 16.08
CA ALA A 167 1.24 9.96 16.29
C ALA A 167 -0.09 10.65 16.60
N TYR A 168 -1.18 10.09 16.09
CA TYR A 168 -2.55 10.51 16.41
C TYR A 168 -3.30 9.34 17.02
N ASP A 169 -3.94 9.56 18.16
CA ASP A 169 -4.81 8.57 18.77
C ASP A 169 -6.23 8.57 18.17
N GLY A 170 -7.08 7.66 18.63
CA GLY A 170 -8.48 7.54 18.16
C GLY A 170 -9.37 8.75 18.51
N SER A 171 -8.90 9.69 19.35
CA SER A 171 -9.54 10.98 19.59
C SER A 171 -8.94 12.12 18.76
N LEU A 172 -8.05 11.80 17.83
CA LEU A 172 -7.32 12.72 16.96
C LEU A 172 -6.37 13.66 17.73
N THR A 173 -5.96 13.28 18.96
CA THR A 173 -4.97 13.99 19.73
C THR A 173 -3.57 13.65 19.22
N ARG A 174 -2.76 14.69 18.92
CA ARG A 174 -1.39 14.50 18.45
C ARG A 174 -0.42 14.27 19.61
N ILE A 175 0.41 13.24 19.45
CA ILE A 175 1.50 12.89 20.34
C ILE A 175 2.80 12.92 19.54
N THR A 176 3.93 13.22 20.18
CA THR A 176 5.25 13.22 19.52
C THR A 176 6.10 12.09 20.11
N PRO A 177 6.18 10.92 19.45
CA PRO A 177 7.06 9.83 19.85
C PRO A 177 8.54 10.17 19.70
N ALA A 178 9.43 9.27 20.14
CA ALA A 178 10.84 9.36 19.81
C ALA A 178 11.02 9.44 18.27
N ALA A 179 11.97 10.26 17.82
CA ALA A 179 12.29 10.40 16.39
C ALA A 179 12.82 9.07 15.80
N LEU A 180 12.76 8.91 14.48
CA LEU A 180 13.50 7.87 13.76
C LEU A 180 15.00 7.97 14.11
N SER A 181 15.72 6.86 13.96
CA SER A 181 17.16 6.80 14.23
C SER A 181 17.98 7.74 13.34
N GLU A 182 17.47 8.06 12.15
CA GLU A 182 18.05 9.02 11.22
C GLU A 182 16.99 9.71 10.37
N GLY A 183 17.27 10.93 9.89
CA GLY A 183 16.39 11.64 8.96
C GLY A 183 16.40 10.99 7.59
N ARG A 184 15.21 10.67 7.04
CA ARG A 184 15.07 10.04 5.73
C ARG A 184 13.68 10.22 5.14
N TYR A 185 13.58 10.20 3.80
CA TYR A 185 12.34 10.35 3.06
C TYR A 185 12.17 9.25 2.01
N ALA A 186 10.98 9.17 1.38
CA ALA A 186 10.64 8.10 0.44
C ALA A 186 10.86 6.69 1.04
N LEU A 187 10.69 6.56 2.34
CA LEU A 187 10.68 5.34 3.12
C LEU A 187 9.31 4.67 3.02
N ALA A 188 9.21 3.42 3.47
CA ALA A 188 7.95 2.70 3.55
C ALA A 188 7.65 2.31 5.00
N ALA A 189 6.35 2.08 5.30
CA ALA A 189 5.94 1.64 6.62
C ALA A 189 4.84 0.57 6.52
N ALA A 190 4.87 -0.38 7.45
CA ALA A 190 3.86 -1.43 7.62
C ALA A 190 3.81 -1.87 9.08
N THR A 191 2.77 -2.60 9.44
CA THR A 191 2.56 -3.12 10.80
C THR A 191 2.76 -4.63 10.83
N VAL A 192 3.34 -5.15 11.89
CA VAL A 192 3.39 -6.58 12.19
C VAL A 192 3.24 -6.81 13.70
N GLY A 193 2.32 -7.68 14.09
CA GLY A 193 2.03 -7.88 15.50
C GLY A 193 1.77 -6.55 16.21
N ASN A 194 2.50 -6.29 17.27
CA ASN A 194 2.40 -5.07 18.07
C ASN A 194 3.43 -4.00 17.67
N TYR A 195 3.89 -3.97 16.41
CA TYR A 195 4.90 -3.02 15.95
C TYR A 195 4.50 -2.34 14.64
N ALA A 196 4.70 -1.02 14.58
CA ALA A 196 4.74 -0.24 13.34
C ALA A 196 6.20 -0.08 12.91
N LEU A 197 6.56 -0.57 11.71
CA LEU A 197 7.90 -0.53 11.17
C LEU A 197 8.03 0.57 10.12
N PHE A 198 9.11 1.35 10.20
CA PHE A 198 9.52 2.34 9.22
C PHE A 198 10.87 1.90 8.64
N GLY A 199 10.89 1.51 7.37
CA GLY A 199 12.07 0.91 6.74
C GLY A 199 12.62 1.71 5.58
N GLY A 200 13.95 1.71 5.41
CA GLY A 200 14.66 2.30 4.29
C GLY A 200 14.44 3.80 4.12
N GLY A 201 14.45 4.25 2.89
CA GLY A 201 14.34 5.66 2.51
C GLY A 201 15.66 6.22 1.97
N LEU A 202 15.66 7.49 1.59
CA LEU A 202 16.87 8.22 1.22
C LEU A 202 17.31 9.08 2.39
N ALA A 203 18.55 8.91 2.86
CA ALA A 203 19.21 9.67 3.91
C ALA A 203 20.41 10.40 3.28
N GLY A 204 20.32 11.74 3.16
CA GLY A 204 21.27 12.51 2.37
C GLY A 204 21.30 12.05 0.91
N SER A 205 22.41 11.47 0.47
CA SER A 205 22.58 10.92 -0.87
C SER A 205 22.59 9.39 -0.90
N ALA A 206 22.35 8.71 0.22
CA ALA A 206 22.45 7.26 0.33
C ALA A 206 21.07 6.61 0.53
N ALA A 207 20.86 5.46 -0.12
CA ALA A 207 19.70 4.61 0.17
C ALA A 207 19.91 3.90 1.50
N ALA A 208 19.07 4.19 2.48
CA ALA A 208 19.13 3.60 3.82
C ALA A 208 18.58 2.17 3.82
N SER A 209 19.16 1.31 4.66
CA SER A 209 18.63 0.00 5.00
C SER A 209 18.03 -0.06 6.41
N THR A 210 18.18 1.01 7.18
CA THR A 210 17.73 1.13 8.57
C THR A 210 16.24 0.88 8.70
N VAL A 211 15.85 0.19 9.77
CA VAL A 211 14.46 -0.03 10.17
C VAL A 211 14.28 0.43 11.60
N ASP A 212 13.27 1.27 11.84
CA ASP A 212 12.80 1.65 13.17
C ASP A 212 11.44 0.99 13.41
N ALA A 213 11.24 0.41 14.58
CA ALA A 213 9.97 -0.18 15.01
C ALA A 213 9.45 0.55 16.26
N TYR A 214 8.16 0.85 16.26
CA TYR A 214 7.45 1.43 17.40
C TYR A 214 6.42 0.45 17.92
N ASP A 215 6.43 0.20 19.22
CA ASP A 215 5.40 -0.60 19.88
C ASP A 215 4.15 0.25 20.24
N GLU A 216 3.14 -0.38 20.85
CA GLU A 216 1.91 0.32 21.26
C GLU A 216 2.13 1.37 22.37
N SER A 217 3.27 1.34 23.08
CA SER A 217 3.68 2.37 24.02
C SER A 217 4.44 3.52 23.35
N LEU A 218 4.56 3.47 22.01
CA LEU A 218 5.34 4.39 21.18
C LEU A 218 6.85 4.39 21.50
N THR A 219 7.32 3.28 22.09
CA THR A 219 8.76 3.08 22.34
C THR A 219 9.43 2.60 21.07
N ARG A 220 10.55 3.27 20.69
CA ARG A 220 11.30 2.93 19.48
C ARG A 220 12.37 1.87 19.74
N THR A 221 12.42 0.87 18.88
CA THR A 221 13.50 -0.12 18.77
C THR A 221 14.05 -0.14 17.34
N SER A 222 15.21 -0.77 17.14
CA SER A 222 15.85 -0.87 15.84
C SER A 222 16.07 -2.35 15.49
N PRO A 223 15.17 -2.96 14.71
CA PRO A 223 15.30 -4.34 14.23
C PRO A 223 16.47 -4.52 13.25
N ALA A 224 16.68 -5.75 12.78
CA ALA A 224 17.62 -6.01 11.69
C ALA A 224 17.30 -5.13 10.47
N ALA A 225 18.34 -4.57 9.84
CA ALA A 225 18.19 -3.73 8.65
C ALA A 225 17.62 -4.50 7.44
N LEU A 226 17.05 -3.81 6.45
CA LEU A 226 16.68 -4.39 5.15
C LEU A 226 17.90 -5.05 4.51
N SER A 227 17.69 -6.08 3.69
CA SER A 227 18.76 -6.80 2.95
C SER A 227 19.54 -5.87 2.03
N VAL A 228 18.90 -4.83 1.51
CA VAL A 228 19.50 -3.80 0.63
C VAL A 228 18.91 -2.45 0.99
N GLY A 229 19.76 -1.41 1.11
CA GLY A 229 19.29 -0.04 1.26
C GLY A 229 18.50 0.39 0.01
N ARG A 230 17.30 0.94 0.22
CA ARG A 230 16.40 1.32 -0.88
C ARG A 230 15.37 2.36 -0.47
N TYR A 231 14.90 3.13 -1.46
CA TYR A 231 13.89 4.19 -1.33
C TYR A 231 12.86 4.10 -2.45
N SER A 232 11.75 4.83 -2.34
CA SER A 232 10.62 4.81 -3.31
C SER A 232 10.10 3.39 -3.55
N PHE A 233 9.95 2.65 -2.49
CA PHE A 233 9.39 1.31 -2.43
C PHE A 233 8.12 1.33 -1.60
N THR A 234 7.47 0.18 -1.42
CA THR A 234 6.25 0.08 -0.63
C THR A 234 6.34 -1.03 0.41
N ALA A 235 5.46 -0.97 1.39
CA ALA A 235 5.32 -2.03 2.38
C ALA A 235 3.85 -2.33 2.64
N VAL A 236 3.57 -3.56 3.02
CA VAL A 236 2.22 -4.06 3.30
C VAL A 236 2.25 -5.03 4.47
N SER A 237 1.21 -4.96 5.28
CA SER A 237 0.94 -5.92 6.35
C SER A 237 0.06 -7.04 5.82
N VAL A 238 0.45 -8.29 6.03
CA VAL A 238 -0.36 -9.46 5.73
C VAL A 238 -0.16 -10.49 6.83
N GLU A 239 -1.27 -10.95 7.42
CA GLU A 239 -1.23 -11.92 8.52
C GLU A 239 -0.17 -11.56 9.59
N ASN A 240 0.82 -12.43 9.78
CA ASN A 240 1.87 -12.29 10.77
C ASN A 240 3.14 -11.62 10.23
N TYR A 241 3.06 -10.93 9.09
CA TYR A 241 4.23 -10.36 8.42
C TYR A 241 4.03 -8.92 7.97
N ALA A 242 5.10 -8.12 8.04
CA ALA A 242 5.27 -6.87 7.32
C ALA A 242 6.25 -7.10 6.17
N LEU A 243 5.79 -6.94 4.92
CA LEU A 243 6.59 -7.14 3.71
C LEU A 243 7.00 -5.80 3.12
N PHE A 244 8.28 -5.65 2.81
CA PHE A 244 8.89 -4.48 2.19
C PHE A 244 9.40 -4.86 0.81
N GLY A 245 8.88 -4.27 -0.28
CA GLY A 245 9.14 -4.73 -1.64
C GLY A 245 9.50 -3.65 -2.65
N GLY A 246 10.47 -3.94 -3.54
CA GLY A 246 10.88 -3.09 -4.65
C GLY A 246 11.78 -1.90 -4.26
N GLY A 247 11.72 -0.84 -5.05
CA GLY A 247 12.41 0.45 -4.81
C GLY A 247 13.64 0.68 -5.68
N ASN A 248 14.37 1.76 -5.35
CA ASN A 248 15.68 2.06 -5.89
C ASN A 248 16.76 1.70 -4.86
N ALA A 249 17.67 0.83 -5.22
CA ALA A 249 18.95 0.69 -4.54
C ALA A 249 19.93 1.62 -5.25
N TYR A 250 20.68 2.45 -4.54
CA TYR A 250 21.57 3.47 -5.10
C TYR A 250 22.15 3.11 -6.49
N GLY A 251 21.43 3.50 -7.58
CA GLY A 251 21.72 3.14 -8.98
C GLY A 251 20.61 2.27 -9.60
N PRO A 252 20.64 0.93 -9.49
CA PRO A 252 19.62 0.09 -10.12
C PRO A 252 18.33 0.01 -9.31
N LYS A 253 17.22 -0.26 -10.00
CA LYS A 253 15.95 -0.64 -9.36
C LYS A 253 16.13 -1.97 -8.64
N SER A 254 15.37 -2.15 -7.55
CA SER A 254 15.40 -3.36 -6.73
C SER A 254 14.15 -4.22 -6.99
N ALA A 255 14.33 -5.53 -6.95
CA ALA A 255 13.26 -6.51 -6.85
C ALA A 255 13.21 -7.15 -5.45
N ALA A 256 14.10 -6.76 -4.53
CA ALA A 256 14.21 -7.37 -3.22
C ALA A 256 12.90 -7.25 -2.43
N VAL A 257 12.57 -8.31 -1.68
CA VAL A 257 11.46 -8.34 -0.73
C VAL A 257 11.99 -8.86 0.59
N ASP A 258 11.85 -8.05 1.63
CA ASP A 258 12.15 -8.42 3.02
C ASP A 258 10.84 -8.57 3.78
N ALA A 259 10.72 -9.60 4.62
CA ALA A 259 9.61 -9.81 5.52
C ALA A 259 10.11 -9.75 6.97
N TYR A 260 9.33 -9.13 7.83
CA TYR A 260 9.52 -9.14 9.28
C TYR A 260 8.34 -9.84 9.93
N ASP A 261 8.61 -10.76 10.84
CA ASP A 261 7.60 -11.39 11.68
C ASP A 261 7.32 -10.58 12.97
N ALA A 262 6.37 -11.03 13.79
CA ALA A 262 5.99 -10.36 15.03
C ALA A 262 7.12 -10.34 16.09
N SER A 263 8.18 -11.13 15.93
CA SER A 263 9.39 -11.09 16.76
C SER A 263 10.44 -10.12 16.21
N LEU A 264 10.11 -9.39 15.14
CA LEU A 264 10.99 -8.50 14.40
C LEU A 264 12.17 -9.22 13.73
N THR A 265 12.04 -10.54 13.50
CA THR A 265 13.04 -11.31 12.76
C THR A 265 12.84 -11.08 11.26
N ARG A 266 13.95 -10.70 10.58
CA ARG A 266 13.93 -10.46 9.13
C ARG A 266 14.23 -11.74 8.36
N SER A 267 13.44 -12.00 7.31
CA SER A 267 13.71 -12.96 6.24
C SER A 267 13.73 -12.26 4.89
N THR A 268 14.46 -12.82 3.93
CA THR A 268 14.49 -12.35 2.54
C THR A 268 13.73 -13.35 1.69
N LEU A 269 12.74 -12.83 0.94
CA LEU A 269 11.83 -13.67 0.16
C LEU A 269 12.29 -13.81 -1.31
N THR A 270 11.60 -14.69 -2.05
CA THR A 270 11.67 -14.69 -3.51
C THR A 270 11.43 -13.27 -4.02
N PRO A 271 12.33 -12.68 -4.84
CA PRO A 271 12.18 -11.30 -5.31
C PRO A 271 10.91 -11.09 -6.14
N LEU A 272 10.48 -9.84 -6.29
CA LEU A 272 9.44 -9.46 -7.26
C LEU A 272 9.82 -9.96 -8.66
N SER A 273 8.83 -10.24 -9.51
CA SER A 273 9.02 -10.71 -10.90
C SER A 273 9.87 -9.75 -11.75
N ARG A 274 9.88 -8.46 -11.37
CA ARG A 274 10.67 -7.39 -12.01
C ARG A 274 11.13 -6.38 -10.96
N ALA A 275 12.38 -5.88 -11.12
CA ALA A 275 12.87 -4.74 -10.36
C ALA A 275 12.09 -3.46 -10.74
N ARG A 276 11.49 -2.79 -9.76
CA ARG A 276 10.64 -1.60 -9.98
C ARG A 276 10.51 -0.74 -8.73
N ASN A 277 10.30 0.56 -8.94
CA ASN A 277 10.12 1.57 -7.90
C ASN A 277 8.77 2.28 -8.05
N ASN A 278 8.38 3.10 -7.07
CA ASN A 278 7.13 3.87 -7.05
C ASN A 278 5.89 2.99 -7.29
N LEU A 279 5.93 1.76 -6.81
CA LEU A 279 4.83 0.81 -6.83
C LEU A 279 3.95 1.03 -5.59
N ALA A 280 2.75 0.48 -5.60
CA ALA A 280 1.86 0.45 -4.45
C ALA A 280 1.65 -0.98 -3.94
N SER A 281 1.14 -1.12 -2.72
CA SER A 281 0.81 -2.40 -2.13
C SER A 281 -0.47 -2.35 -1.30
N ALA A 282 -1.22 -3.44 -1.33
CA ALA A 282 -2.40 -3.66 -0.49
C ALA A 282 -2.51 -5.15 -0.16
N ALA A 283 -3.23 -5.48 0.90
CA ALA A 283 -3.54 -6.86 1.25
C ALA A 283 -4.99 -7.20 0.84
N VAL A 284 -5.26 -8.46 0.52
CA VAL A 284 -6.60 -9.01 0.37
C VAL A 284 -6.61 -10.44 0.89
N GLY A 285 -7.47 -10.72 1.86
CA GLY A 285 -7.41 -11.97 2.60
C GLY A 285 -5.99 -12.22 3.12
N ASN A 286 -5.45 -13.39 2.84
CA ASN A 286 -4.10 -13.80 3.24
C ASN A 286 -3.01 -13.48 2.18
N PHE A 287 -3.28 -12.60 1.21
CA PHE A 287 -2.30 -12.19 0.20
C PHE A 287 -1.83 -10.75 0.37
N ALA A 288 -0.51 -10.56 0.28
CA ALA A 288 0.13 -9.26 0.10
C ALA A 288 0.40 -9.01 -1.39
N LEU A 289 -0.17 -7.96 -1.96
CA LEU A 289 -0.02 -7.61 -3.37
C LEU A 289 0.90 -6.40 -3.54
N PHE A 290 1.81 -6.49 -4.52
CA PHE A 290 2.67 -5.40 -4.98
C PHE A 290 2.34 -5.10 -6.43
N GLY A 291 1.77 -3.94 -6.70
CA GLY A 291 1.23 -3.58 -8.02
C GLY A 291 1.88 -2.36 -8.64
N GLY A 292 2.05 -2.39 -9.98
CA GLY A 292 2.58 -1.28 -10.76
C GLY A 292 4.06 -1.01 -10.53
N GLY A 293 4.42 0.26 -10.63
CA GLY A 293 5.78 0.76 -10.59
C GLY A 293 6.24 1.23 -11.97
N GLU A 294 7.36 1.91 -12.03
CA GLU A 294 7.84 2.52 -13.26
C GLU A 294 7.95 1.52 -14.41
N THR A 295 7.27 1.84 -15.52
CA THR A 295 7.17 1.02 -16.75
C THR A 295 6.55 -0.37 -16.58
N SER A 296 5.79 -0.62 -15.51
CA SER A 296 5.25 -1.95 -15.22
C SER A 296 3.76 -1.92 -14.84
N ALA A 297 3.00 -2.87 -15.37
CA ALA A 297 1.67 -3.23 -14.91
C ALA A 297 1.69 -4.49 -14.03
N ALA A 298 2.87 -5.10 -13.81
CA ALA A 298 2.97 -6.36 -13.08
C ALA A 298 2.42 -6.26 -11.66
N VAL A 299 1.78 -7.33 -11.23
CA VAL A 299 1.38 -7.56 -9.85
C VAL A 299 2.08 -8.82 -9.37
N ASP A 300 2.76 -8.74 -8.23
CA ASP A 300 3.28 -9.89 -7.51
C ASP A 300 2.47 -10.06 -6.22
N ALA A 301 2.10 -11.27 -5.89
CA ALA A 301 1.37 -11.61 -4.68
C ALA A 301 2.17 -12.62 -3.85
N TYR A 302 2.17 -12.43 -2.53
CA TYR A 302 2.74 -13.37 -1.56
C TYR A 302 1.63 -13.86 -0.65
N ASP A 303 1.50 -15.17 -0.52
CA ASP A 303 0.54 -15.81 0.38
C ASP A 303 1.07 -15.88 1.83
N GLU A 304 0.29 -16.46 2.74
CA GLU A 304 0.66 -16.65 4.15
C GLU A 304 1.91 -17.51 4.35
N ALA A 305 2.24 -18.39 3.39
CA ALA A 305 3.46 -19.18 3.36
C ALA A 305 4.64 -18.41 2.75
N LEU A 306 4.43 -17.12 2.41
CA LEU A 306 5.38 -16.23 1.74
C LEU A 306 5.81 -16.74 0.35
N THR A 307 4.95 -17.56 -0.28
CA THR A 307 5.14 -18.05 -1.64
C THR A 307 4.68 -17.01 -2.64
N ARG A 308 5.56 -16.66 -3.60
CA ARG A 308 5.23 -15.67 -4.63
C ARG A 308 4.45 -16.27 -5.78
N THR A 309 3.36 -15.60 -6.16
CA THR A 309 2.61 -15.81 -7.40
C THR A 309 2.55 -14.51 -8.22
N VAL A 310 2.18 -14.61 -9.49
CA VAL A 310 2.02 -13.46 -10.40
C VAL A 310 0.61 -13.49 -10.96
N PRO A 311 -0.35 -12.80 -10.31
CA PRO A 311 -1.72 -12.72 -10.80
C PRO A 311 -1.83 -11.84 -12.06
N ALA A 312 -3.05 -11.64 -12.57
CA ALA A 312 -3.31 -10.75 -13.69
C ALA A 312 -2.69 -9.36 -13.45
N PRO A 313 -2.09 -8.71 -14.46
CA PRO A 313 -1.51 -7.38 -14.30
C PRO A 313 -2.57 -6.31 -14.10
N LEU A 314 -2.18 -5.12 -13.64
CA LEU A 314 -3.00 -3.90 -13.70
C LEU A 314 -3.42 -3.61 -15.14
N SER A 315 -4.54 -2.92 -15.31
CA SER A 315 -5.07 -2.51 -16.62
C SER A 315 -4.09 -1.69 -17.48
N ALA A 316 -3.15 -0.99 -16.84
CA ALA A 316 -2.08 -0.25 -17.49
C ALA A 316 -0.82 -0.15 -16.63
N ALA A 317 0.35 -0.04 -17.26
CA ALA A 317 1.60 0.27 -16.56
C ALA A 317 1.54 1.69 -15.97
N ARG A 318 1.72 1.81 -14.65
CA ARG A 318 1.66 3.09 -13.94
C ARG A 318 2.42 3.06 -12.62
N PHE A 319 2.93 4.21 -12.21
CA PHE A 319 3.69 4.43 -10.98
C PHE A 319 3.17 5.66 -10.23
N ASP A 320 3.64 5.89 -9.00
CA ASP A 320 3.10 6.90 -8.08
C ASP A 320 1.57 6.77 -7.88
N LEU A 321 1.06 5.53 -7.96
CA LEU A 321 -0.31 5.15 -7.65
C LEU A 321 -0.42 4.91 -6.14
N ALA A 322 -1.65 4.86 -5.64
CA ALA A 322 -1.94 4.49 -4.26
C ALA A 322 -2.75 3.18 -4.21
N ALA A 323 -2.70 2.49 -3.07
CA ALA A 323 -3.50 1.30 -2.86
C ALA A 323 -4.08 1.26 -1.44
N ALA A 324 -5.24 0.65 -1.30
CA ALA A 324 -5.90 0.39 -0.03
C ALA A 324 -6.80 -0.84 -0.13
N THR A 325 -7.13 -1.42 1.02
CA THR A 325 -8.04 -2.57 1.12
C THR A 325 -9.41 -2.12 1.61
N VAL A 326 -10.49 -2.61 1.01
CA VAL A 326 -11.86 -2.41 1.50
C VAL A 326 -12.66 -3.71 1.33
N GLY A 327 -13.26 -4.19 2.40
CA GLY A 327 -13.93 -5.50 2.37
C GLY A 327 -12.99 -6.58 1.83
N ASP A 328 -13.47 -7.31 0.84
CA ASP A 328 -12.74 -8.41 0.18
C ASP A 328 -11.92 -7.94 -1.04
N TYR A 329 -11.58 -6.64 -1.13
CA TYR A 329 -10.88 -6.07 -2.28
C TYR A 329 -9.62 -5.32 -1.92
N ALA A 330 -8.54 -5.58 -2.66
CA ALA A 330 -7.36 -4.73 -2.74
C ALA A 330 -7.49 -3.80 -3.95
N LEU A 331 -7.54 -2.49 -3.73
CA LEU A 331 -7.70 -1.46 -4.76
C LEU A 331 -6.38 -0.80 -5.08
N PHE A 332 -6.08 -0.62 -6.38
CA PHE A 332 -4.93 0.13 -6.89
C PHE A 332 -5.45 1.29 -7.73
N GLY A 333 -5.28 2.52 -7.27
CA GLY A 333 -5.90 3.70 -7.89
C GLY A 333 -4.92 4.78 -8.33
N GLY A 334 -5.23 5.44 -9.47
CA GLY A 334 -4.46 6.55 -9.99
C GLY A 334 -3.08 6.18 -10.53
N GLY A 335 -2.14 7.11 -10.44
CA GLY A 335 -0.78 6.96 -10.93
C GLY A 335 -0.54 7.61 -12.29
N ARG A 336 0.63 7.37 -12.88
CA ARG A 336 1.02 7.86 -14.22
C ARG A 336 1.84 6.81 -14.95
N GLY A 337 1.69 6.77 -16.30
CA GLY A 337 2.43 5.83 -17.16
C GLY A 337 2.76 6.43 -18.53
N GLY A 338 2.73 7.75 -18.63
CA GLY A 338 2.72 8.65 -19.76
C GLY A 338 1.67 9.70 -19.44
N PRO A 339 0.38 9.53 -19.76
CA PRO A 339 -0.70 10.34 -19.22
C PRO A 339 -0.95 9.99 -17.74
N TYR A 340 -1.60 10.91 -17.02
CA TYR A 340 -2.08 10.64 -15.68
C TYR A 340 -3.27 9.66 -15.73
N SER A 341 -3.44 8.87 -14.70
CA SER A 341 -4.42 7.79 -14.69
C SER A 341 -5.54 8.06 -13.68
N ALA A 342 -6.76 7.78 -14.09
CA ALA A 342 -7.91 7.67 -13.21
C ALA A 342 -8.26 6.19 -12.91
N ALA A 343 -7.59 5.24 -13.54
CA ALA A 343 -7.92 3.82 -13.42
C ALA A 343 -7.85 3.33 -11.97
N VAL A 344 -8.78 2.48 -11.61
CA VAL A 344 -8.79 1.71 -10.38
C VAL A 344 -8.90 0.24 -10.76
N ASP A 345 -7.89 -0.55 -10.39
CA ASP A 345 -7.93 -2.01 -10.50
C ASP A 345 -8.21 -2.60 -9.13
N ALA A 346 -9.09 -3.58 -9.06
CA ALA A 346 -9.45 -4.29 -7.84
C ALA A 346 -9.09 -5.77 -7.94
N TYR A 347 -8.59 -6.33 -6.86
CA TYR A 347 -8.29 -7.76 -6.74
C TYR A 347 -9.08 -8.34 -5.58
N THR A 348 -9.63 -9.54 -5.79
CA THR A 348 -10.34 -10.33 -4.78
C THR A 348 -9.92 -11.79 -4.86
N ILE A 349 -10.36 -12.57 -3.89
CA ILE A 349 -10.11 -14.01 -3.81
C ILE A 349 -11.41 -14.73 -4.20
N ASN A 350 -11.31 -15.68 -5.16
CA ASN A 350 -12.41 -16.59 -5.53
C ASN A 350 -12.45 -17.82 -4.63
#